data_f7e6ae86ad4a70965dbfe0d1350301ef
#
_entry.id   f7e6ae86ad4a70965dbfe0d1350301ef
#
_cell.length_a   1.000
_cell.length_b   1.000
_cell.length_c   1.000
_cell.angle_alpha   90.00
_cell.angle_beta   90.00
_cell.angle_gamma   90.00
#
_symmetry.space_group_name_H-M   'P 1'
#
loop_
_entity.id
_entity.type
_entity.pdbx_description
1 polymer ?
#
loop_
_entity_poly.entity_id
_entity_poly.type
_entity_poly.pdbx_seq_one_letter_code
_entity_poly.pdbx_strand_id
1 'polypeptide(L)'
;MSDAPLPLSRFKVLDLTRVRAGPTCVRQLADWGADCIKIELPTSAGTKEGITGDRSGPDFQNLHRNKRSMTLNLKQDAGRKVFYKLVEGADVVVENFRPEVKYRLGIDYKALRAI
;
A
#
# COMPACT_ATOMS: atom_id res chain seq x y z
N MET A 1 -23.30 -20.78 2.40
CA MET A 1 -22.42 -19.68 1.96
C MET A 1 -22.08 -19.87 0.49
N SER A 2 -22.07 -18.82 -0.27
CA SER A 2 -21.67 -18.87 -1.66
C SER A 2 -20.15 -18.92 -1.77
N ASP A 3 -19.64 -19.84 -2.60
CA ASP A 3 -18.20 -19.91 -2.93
C ASP A 3 -17.82 -18.96 -4.07
N ALA A 4 -18.77 -18.10 -4.49
CA ALA A 4 -18.52 -17.14 -5.55
C ALA A 4 -17.46 -16.12 -5.12
N PRO A 5 -16.51 -15.77 -6.01
CA PRO A 5 -15.51 -14.75 -5.69
C PRO A 5 -16.16 -13.38 -5.50
N LEU A 6 -15.58 -12.55 -4.65
CA LEU A 6 -16.00 -11.17 -4.48
C LEU A 6 -15.72 -10.35 -5.77
N PRO A 7 -16.46 -9.26 -6.00
CA PRO A 7 -16.39 -8.53 -7.27
C PRO A 7 -15.00 -8.10 -7.72
N LEU A 8 -14.12 -7.76 -6.77
CA LEU A 8 -12.77 -7.27 -7.10
C LEU A 8 -11.67 -8.31 -6.86
N SER A 9 -12.02 -9.59 -6.66
CA SER A 9 -11.04 -10.63 -6.29
C SER A 9 -9.93 -10.85 -7.32
N ARG A 10 -10.11 -10.45 -8.57
CA ARG A 10 -9.11 -10.57 -9.63
C ARG A 10 -8.03 -9.47 -9.59
N PHE A 11 -8.24 -8.40 -8.82
CA PHE A 11 -7.34 -7.25 -8.80
C PHE A 11 -6.32 -7.34 -7.67
N LYS A 12 -5.06 -7.03 -8.00
CA LYS A 12 -3.97 -6.87 -7.03
C LYS A 12 -3.62 -5.41 -6.87
N VAL A 13 -3.68 -4.93 -5.64
CA VAL A 13 -3.48 -3.52 -5.28
C VAL A 13 -2.31 -3.39 -4.32
N LEU A 14 -1.36 -2.52 -4.65
CA LEU A 14 -0.29 -2.14 -3.74
C LEU A 14 -0.64 -0.81 -3.09
N ASP A 15 -0.66 -0.79 -1.78
CA ASP A 15 -1.10 0.35 -0.97
C ASP A 15 0.11 1.01 -0.30
N LEU A 16 0.47 2.18 -0.78
CA LEU A 16 1.52 3.03 -0.21
C LEU A 16 0.93 4.20 0.59
N THR A 17 -0.38 4.22 0.78
CA THR A 17 -1.07 5.38 1.34
C THR A 17 -0.87 5.53 2.84
N ARG A 18 -1.01 6.76 3.30
CA ARG A 18 -0.89 7.14 4.71
C ARG A 18 -2.06 8.01 5.14
N VAL A 19 -2.28 8.10 6.42
CA VAL A 19 -3.26 8.91 7.12
C VAL A 19 -4.67 8.37 6.92
N ARG A 20 -5.54 9.03 6.16
CA ARG A 20 -6.97 8.69 6.16
C ARG A 20 -7.56 8.47 4.77
N ALA A 21 -7.51 9.44 3.88
CA ALA A 21 -8.22 9.37 2.60
C ALA A 21 -7.72 8.24 1.71
N GLY A 22 -6.41 8.11 1.55
CA GLY A 22 -5.80 7.03 0.80
C GLY A 22 -6.09 5.65 1.41
N PRO A 23 -5.82 5.43 2.71
CA PRO A 23 -6.17 4.18 3.37
C PRO A 23 -7.64 3.81 3.25
N THR A 24 -8.55 4.77 3.36
CA THR A 24 -9.99 4.55 3.18
C THR A 24 -10.31 4.11 1.75
N CYS A 25 -9.72 4.75 0.76
CA CYS A 25 -9.86 4.38 -0.65
C CYS A 25 -9.49 2.90 -0.87
N VAL A 26 -8.30 2.51 -0.44
CA VAL A 26 -7.82 1.14 -0.63
C VAL A 26 -8.62 0.14 0.21
N ARG A 27 -9.05 0.53 1.40
CA ARG A 27 -9.94 -0.30 2.23
C ARG A 27 -11.22 -0.65 1.49
N GLN A 28 -11.83 0.30 0.76
CA GLN A 28 -13.01 0.01 -0.06
C GLN A 28 -12.73 -1.08 -1.08
N LEU A 29 -11.58 -1.02 -1.75
CA LEU A 29 -11.19 -2.06 -2.70
C LEU A 29 -10.99 -3.41 -2.00
N ALA A 30 -10.35 -3.41 -0.84
CA ALA A 30 -10.13 -4.63 -0.05
C ALA A 30 -11.44 -5.24 0.46
N ASP A 31 -12.37 -4.41 0.93
CA ASP A 31 -13.68 -4.88 1.41
C ASP A 31 -14.47 -5.57 0.30
N TRP A 32 -14.28 -5.19 -0.96
CA TRP A 32 -14.92 -5.79 -2.12
C TRP A 32 -14.09 -6.91 -2.76
N GLY A 33 -13.05 -7.36 -2.08
CA GLY A 33 -12.33 -8.58 -2.42
C GLY A 33 -10.98 -8.40 -3.11
N ALA A 34 -10.54 -7.17 -3.43
CA ALA A 34 -9.23 -6.97 -4.01
C ALA A 34 -8.12 -7.48 -3.09
N ASP A 35 -7.10 -8.09 -3.67
CA ASP A 35 -5.92 -8.53 -2.95
C ASP A 35 -5.01 -7.33 -2.72
N CYS A 36 -5.15 -6.70 -1.57
CA CYS A 36 -4.43 -5.48 -1.20
C CYS A 36 -3.25 -5.80 -0.30
N ILE A 37 -2.07 -5.35 -0.70
CA ILE A 37 -0.86 -5.44 0.11
C ILE A 37 -0.47 -4.02 0.53
N LYS A 38 -0.54 -3.75 1.83
CA LYS A 38 -0.06 -2.51 2.40
C LYS A 38 1.45 -2.57 2.58
N ILE A 39 2.15 -1.60 2.01
CA ILE A 39 3.59 -1.45 2.16
C ILE A 39 3.85 -0.47 3.30
N GLU A 40 4.48 -0.97 4.36
CA GLU A 40 4.81 -0.20 5.56
C GLU A 40 6.30 0.03 5.67
N LEU A 41 6.69 1.18 6.25
CA LEU A 41 8.09 1.41 6.60
C LEU A 41 8.48 0.54 7.81
N PRO A 42 9.71 0.01 7.84
CA PRO A 42 10.21 -0.66 9.03
C PRO A 42 10.26 0.29 10.22
N THR A 43 9.91 -0.19 11.40
CA THR A 43 10.03 0.58 12.66
C THR A 43 11.47 1.03 12.92
N SER A 44 12.44 0.23 12.49
CA SER A 44 13.88 0.56 12.58
C SER A 44 14.29 1.75 11.72
N ALA A 45 13.44 2.21 10.79
CA ALA A 45 13.74 3.35 9.93
C ALA A 45 13.41 4.71 10.60
N GLY A 46 13.13 4.74 11.89
CA GLY A 46 12.86 5.97 12.63
C GLY A 46 11.51 6.61 12.33
N THR A 47 10.55 5.81 11.92
CA THR A 47 9.18 6.31 11.69
C THR A 47 8.54 6.71 13.01
N LYS A 48 8.12 7.97 13.08
CA LYS A 48 7.22 8.41 14.15
C LYS A 48 5.82 7.89 13.87
N GLU A 49 5.10 7.56 14.92
CA GLU A 49 3.69 7.23 14.83
C GLU A 49 2.96 8.35 14.08
N GLY A 50 2.19 7.98 13.07
CA GLY A 50 1.47 8.93 12.26
C GLY A 50 0.24 9.52 12.97
N ILE A 51 -0.43 10.44 12.30
CA ILE A 51 -1.64 11.11 12.80
C ILE A 51 -2.76 10.10 13.14
N THR A 52 -2.73 8.92 12.53
CA THR A 52 -3.68 7.84 12.81
C THR A 52 -3.34 7.03 14.08
N GLY A 53 -2.26 7.38 14.75
CA GLY A 53 -1.87 6.71 15.99
C GLY A 53 -1.15 5.40 15.80
N ASP A 54 -1.10 4.63 16.90
CA ASP A 54 -0.42 3.35 16.97
C ASP A 54 -1.03 2.33 15.99
N ARG A 55 -0.18 1.49 15.40
CA ARG A 55 -0.55 0.36 14.55
C ARG A 55 -1.57 -0.57 15.22
N SER A 56 -1.52 -0.73 16.53
CA SER A 56 -2.48 -1.51 17.30
C SER A 56 -3.76 -0.74 17.66
N GLY A 57 -3.81 0.55 17.36
CA GLY A 57 -4.93 1.41 17.71
C GLY A 57 -6.16 1.21 16.81
N PRO A 58 -7.33 1.69 17.26
CA PRO A 58 -8.58 1.47 16.56
C PRO A 58 -8.63 2.14 15.18
N ASP A 59 -8.05 3.31 15.03
CA ASP A 59 -8.02 4.02 13.74
C ASP A 59 -7.24 3.21 12.69
N PHE A 60 -6.04 2.75 13.02
CA PHE A 60 -5.24 1.96 12.11
C PHE A 60 -5.94 0.66 11.73
N GLN A 61 -6.48 -0.04 12.71
CA GLN A 61 -7.16 -1.32 12.48
C GLN A 61 -8.38 -1.15 11.57
N ASN A 62 -9.14 -0.09 11.75
CA ASN A 62 -10.30 0.21 10.90
C ASN A 62 -9.88 0.61 9.47
N LEU A 63 -8.86 1.46 9.32
CA LEU A 63 -8.42 1.97 8.02
C LEU A 63 -7.75 0.90 7.16
N HIS A 64 -7.16 -0.12 7.78
CA HIS A 64 -6.36 -1.13 7.07
C HIS A 64 -6.92 -2.55 7.16
N ARG A 65 -8.18 -2.69 7.53
CA ARG A 65 -8.82 -4.01 7.57
C ARG A 65 -8.85 -4.64 6.18
N ASN A 66 -8.80 -5.96 6.15
CA ASN A 66 -8.80 -6.79 4.93
C ASN A 66 -7.58 -6.59 4.03
N LYS A 67 -6.57 -5.86 4.47
CA LYS A 67 -5.30 -5.72 3.75
C LYS A 67 -4.26 -6.66 4.34
N ARG A 68 -3.48 -7.28 3.47
CA ARG A 68 -2.22 -7.91 3.88
C ARG A 68 -1.16 -6.82 4.08
N SER A 69 -0.12 -7.11 4.82
CA SER A 69 0.93 -6.14 5.13
C SER A 69 2.31 -6.68 4.78
N MET A 70 3.16 -5.81 4.31
CA MET A 70 4.56 -6.09 4.03
C MET A 70 5.40 -4.86 4.41
N THR A 71 6.55 -5.10 5.00
CA THR A 71 7.47 -4.04 5.41
C THR A 71 8.58 -3.90 4.37
N LEU A 72 8.75 -2.71 3.79
CA LEU A 72 9.82 -2.38 2.85
C LEU A 72 10.33 -0.97 3.09
N ASN A 73 11.65 -0.80 3.01
CA ASN A 73 12.25 0.53 3.01
C ASN A 73 12.53 0.98 1.58
N LEU A 74 11.64 1.80 1.02
CA LEU A 74 11.74 2.30 -0.36
C LEU A 74 12.87 3.34 -0.55
N LYS A 75 13.47 3.81 0.54
CA LYS A 75 14.66 4.68 0.47
C LYS A 75 15.92 3.90 0.10
N GLN A 76 15.91 2.58 0.29
CA GLN A 76 17.01 1.68 -0.06
C GLN A 76 16.78 1.02 -1.41
N ASP A 77 17.86 0.84 -2.19
CA ASP A 77 17.77 0.19 -3.50
C ASP A 77 17.20 -1.23 -3.41
N ALA A 78 17.60 -1.98 -2.39
CA ALA A 78 17.10 -3.34 -2.19
C ALA A 78 15.58 -3.36 -1.97
N GLY A 79 15.05 -2.42 -1.19
CA GLY A 79 13.61 -2.29 -0.95
C GLY A 79 12.85 -1.91 -2.23
N ARG A 80 13.41 -0.98 -3.02
CA ARG A 80 12.81 -0.60 -4.32
C ARG A 80 12.78 -1.76 -5.29
N LYS A 81 13.83 -2.56 -5.36
CA LYS A 81 13.88 -3.73 -6.24
C LYS A 81 12.78 -4.74 -5.91
N VAL A 82 12.55 -4.99 -4.63
CA VAL A 82 11.44 -5.86 -4.19
C VAL A 82 10.10 -5.24 -4.58
N PHE A 83 9.93 -3.94 -4.36
CA PHE A 83 8.71 -3.24 -4.73
C PHE A 83 8.43 -3.32 -6.23
N TYR A 84 9.44 -3.11 -7.08
CA TYR A 84 9.28 -3.22 -8.53
C TYR A 84 8.87 -4.63 -8.96
N LYS A 85 9.36 -5.66 -8.29
CA LYS A 85 8.89 -7.03 -8.55
C LYS A 85 7.41 -7.22 -8.19
N LEU A 86 6.95 -6.59 -7.12
CA LEU A 86 5.54 -6.60 -6.79
C LEU A 86 4.71 -5.85 -7.85
N VAL A 87 5.23 -4.74 -8.37
CA VAL A 87 4.56 -3.94 -9.41
C VAL A 87 4.33 -4.75 -10.69
N GLU A 88 5.24 -5.63 -11.06
CA GLU A 88 5.09 -6.49 -12.24
C GLU A 88 3.78 -7.30 -12.23
N GLY A 89 3.34 -7.72 -11.05
CA GLY A 89 2.10 -8.48 -10.89
C GLY A 89 0.91 -7.67 -10.40
N ALA A 90 1.05 -6.36 -10.21
CA ALA A 90 0.00 -5.52 -9.68
C ALA A 90 -0.84 -4.89 -10.77
N ASP A 91 -2.12 -4.70 -10.49
CA ASP A 91 -3.04 -3.96 -11.36
C ASP A 91 -3.11 -2.49 -11.01
N VAL A 92 -2.96 -2.16 -9.72
CA VAL A 92 -3.12 -0.80 -9.21
C VAL A 92 -2.07 -0.53 -8.13
N VAL A 93 -1.47 0.65 -8.18
CA VAL A 93 -0.64 1.20 -7.10
C VAL A 93 -1.31 2.48 -6.63
N VAL A 94 -1.55 2.59 -5.32
CA VAL A 94 -2.17 3.78 -4.73
C VAL A 94 -1.17 4.45 -3.79
N GLU A 95 -0.93 5.73 -4.00
CA GLU A 95 -0.05 6.54 -3.17
C GLU A 95 -0.67 7.93 -2.94
N ASN A 96 -0.32 8.56 -1.85
CA ASN A 96 -0.74 9.93 -1.54
C ASN A 96 0.43 10.78 -1.03
N PHE A 97 1.62 10.50 -1.54
CA PHE A 97 2.81 11.28 -1.23
C PHE A 97 2.80 12.64 -1.93
N ARG A 98 3.57 13.56 -1.39
CA ARG A 98 3.87 14.80 -2.11
C ARG A 98 4.63 14.50 -3.40
N PRO A 99 4.45 15.29 -4.47
CA PRO A 99 5.07 15.00 -5.77
C PRO A 99 6.58 14.76 -5.71
N GLU A 100 7.32 15.59 -4.99
CA GLU A 100 8.77 15.43 -4.87
C GLU A 100 9.18 14.10 -4.22
N VAL A 101 8.36 13.57 -3.29
CA VAL A 101 8.67 12.31 -2.61
C VAL A 101 8.56 11.13 -3.56
N LYS A 102 7.49 11.06 -4.34
CA LYS A 102 7.31 9.95 -5.28
C LYS A 102 8.35 9.91 -6.38
N TYR A 103 8.79 11.06 -6.86
CA TYR A 103 9.87 11.13 -7.85
C TYR A 103 11.20 10.69 -7.24
N ARG A 104 11.51 11.16 -6.04
CA ARG A 104 12.74 10.76 -5.33
C ARG A 104 12.80 9.26 -5.05
N LEU A 105 11.65 8.66 -4.72
CA LEU A 105 11.57 7.23 -4.44
C LEU A 105 11.46 6.35 -5.70
N GLY A 106 11.27 6.95 -6.88
CA GLY A 106 11.10 6.19 -8.11
C GLY A 106 9.78 5.44 -8.20
N ILE A 107 8.74 5.97 -7.59
CA ILE A 107 7.40 5.35 -7.56
C ILE A 107 6.34 6.21 -8.27
N ASP A 108 6.78 7.17 -9.07
CA ASP A 108 5.88 7.96 -9.89
C ASP A 108 5.30 7.14 -11.04
N TYR A 109 4.22 7.65 -11.62
CA TYR A 109 3.48 6.94 -12.66
C TYR A 109 4.35 6.50 -13.85
N LYS A 110 5.23 7.38 -14.33
CA LYS A 110 6.10 7.04 -15.47
C LYS A 110 7.05 5.90 -15.15
N ALA A 111 7.66 5.93 -13.95
CA ALA A 111 8.58 4.89 -13.52
C ALA A 111 7.88 3.54 -13.40
N LEU A 112 6.70 3.50 -12.78
CA LEU A 112 5.97 2.25 -12.55
C LEU A 112 5.32 1.71 -13.82
N ARG A 113 4.84 2.58 -14.71
CA ARG A 113 4.26 2.17 -15.98
C ARG A 113 5.27 1.48 -16.90
N ALA A 114 6.54 1.81 -16.77
CA ALA A 114 7.61 1.20 -17.56
C ALA A 114 7.92 -0.25 -17.16
N ILE A 115 7.40 -0.72 -16.05
CA ILE A 115 7.51 -2.09 -15.54
C ILE A 115 6.34 -2.92 -16.04
#